data_fac777f11183d09bce3b539ad0177160
#
_entry.id   fac777f11183d09bce3b539ad0177160
#
_cell.length_a   1.000
_cell.length_b   1.000
_cell.length_c   1.000
_cell.angle_alpha   90.00
_cell.angle_beta   90.00
_cell.angle_gamma   90.00
#
_symmetry.space_group_name_H-M   'P 1'
#
loop_
_entity.id
_entity.type
_entity.pdbx_description
1 polymer ?
#
loop_
_entity_poly.entity_id
_entity_poly.type
_entity_poly.pdbx_seq_one_letter_code
_entity_poly.pdbx_strand_id
1 'polypeptide(L)'
;MSNIAPFFILEELGPSVACYVRAGFDVRYSAPAQDPFFAIVGRDETRIFLKAITGDVLPLPNPIRHHWAPWDAFVSVEQPDTLAAEFAEANIAFHKELKNTYDGLRGFEVRDNYGYALFFGRPAPSDPLG
;
A
#
# COMPACT_ATOMS: atom_id res chain seq x y z
N MET A 1 7.19 20.35 -8.11
CA MET A 1 6.76 18.95 -7.98
C MET A 1 6.64 18.59 -6.51
N SER A 2 5.64 17.79 -6.16
CA SER A 2 5.53 17.30 -4.78
C SER A 2 5.60 15.77 -4.76
N ASN A 3 4.50 15.07 -4.94
CA ASN A 3 4.47 13.63 -4.72
C ASN A 3 4.15 12.86 -6.00
N ILE A 4 4.57 11.60 -6.02
CA ILE A 4 4.14 10.63 -7.02
C ILE A 4 3.14 9.72 -6.32
N ALA A 5 2.05 9.37 -7.00
CA ALA A 5 1.06 8.46 -6.46
C ALA A 5 0.85 7.28 -7.40
N PRO A 6 0.77 6.05 -6.87
CA PRO A 6 0.43 4.90 -7.70
C PRO A 6 -1.05 4.93 -8.08
N PHE A 7 -1.36 4.28 -9.20
CA PHE A 7 -2.71 4.12 -9.71
C PHE A 7 -2.99 2.64 -9.84
N PHE A 8 -3.93 2.13 -9.02
CA PHE A 8 -4.26 0.71 -8.99
C PHE A 8 -5.61 0.46 -9.66
N ILE A 9 -5.62 -0.48 -10.59
CA ILE A 9 -6.83 -0.93 -11.26
C ILE A 9 -7.48 -2.01 -10.40
N LEU A 10 -8.79 -1.88 -10.17
CA LEU A 10 -9.58 -2.75 -9.31
C LEU A 10 -10.78 -3.31 -10.06
N GLU A 11 -11.38 -4.37 -9.53
CA GLU A 11 -12.68 -4.83 -10.01
C GLU A 11 -13.81 -4.08 -9.30
N GLU A 12 -13.71 -3.89 -7.99
CA GLU A 12 -14.72 -3.19 -7.19
C GLU A 12 -14.05 -2.18 -6.27
N LEU A 13 -14.60 -0.97 -6.22
CA LEU A 13 -14.00 0.11 -5.43
C LEU A 13 -14.21 -0.07 -3.93
N GLY A 14 -15.44 -0.41 -3.50
CA GLY A 14 -15.80 -0.45 -2.08
C GLY A 14 -14.88 -1.32 -1.21
N PRO A 15 -14.67 -2.58 -1.57
CA PRO A 15 -13.78 -3.45 -0.77
C PRO A 15 -12.36 -2.92 -0.67
N SER A 16 -11.83 -2.30 -1.73
CA SER A 16 -10.48 -1.72 -1.70
C SER A 16 -10.43 -0.51 -0.79
N VAL A 17 -11.41 0.39 -0.88
CA VAL A 17 -11.48 1.54 0.02
C VAL A 17 -11.51 1.07 1.48
N ALA A 18 -12.33 0.06 1.79
CA ALA A 18 -12.41 -0.49 3.15
C ALA A 18 -11.05 -1.04 3.62
N CYS A 19 -10.32 -1.70 2.72
CA CYS A 19 -9.00 -2.22 3.02
C CYS A 19 -8.04 -1.10 3.43
N TYR A 20 -7.99 -0.01 2.66
CA TYR A 20 -7.11 1.12 2.97
C TYR A 20 -7.56 1.90 4.19
N VAL A 21 -8.88 2.03 4.42
CA VAL A 21 -9.39 2.67 5.64
C VAL A 21 -8.93 1.92 6.88
N ARG A 22 -8.90 0.59 6.83
CA ARG A 22 -8.38 -0.21 7.96
C ARG A 22 -6.91 0.11 8.23
N ALA A 23 -6.14 0.44 7.19
CA ALA A 23 -4.73 0.83 7.32
C ALA A 23 -4.54 2.31 7.70
N GLY A 24 -5.62 3.00 8.09
CA GLY A 24 -5.55 4.38 8.54
C GLY A 24 -5.64 5.42 7.43
N PHE A 25 -5.95 5.02 6.23
CA PHE A 25 -6.20 5.95 5.11
C PHE A 25 -7.64 6.47 5.19
N ASP A 26 -7.87 7.62 4.57
CA ASP A 26 -9.23 8.13 4.36
C ASP A 26 -9.46 8.48 2.90
N VAL A 27 -10.71 8.64 2.52
CA VAL A 27 -11.08 9.02 1.15
C VAL A 27 -10.88 10.53 1.02
N ARG A 28 -9.98 10.93 0.13
CA ARG A 28 -9.70 12.35 -0.15
C ARG A 28 -10.54 12.86 -1.31
N TYR A 29 -10.96 11.96 -2.20
CA TYR A 29 -11.79 12.28 -3.35
C TYR A 29 -12.45 11.00 -3.87
N SER A 30 -13.67 11.11 -4.36
CA SER A 30 -14.33 9.98 -5.04
C SER A 30 -15.28 10.52 -6.11
N ALA A 31 -15.48 9.76 -7.17
CA ALA A 31 -16.33 10.15 -8.30
C ALA A 31 -16.88 8.92 -9.03
N PRO A 32 -18.05 8.98 -9.61
CA PRO A 32 -19.04 10.04 -9.45
C PRO A 32 -19.63 10.07 -8.03
N ALA A 33 -20.38 11.12 -7.69
CA ALA A 33 -20.90 11.30 -6.33
C ALA A 33 -21.77 10.13 -5.88
N GLN A 34 -22.56 9.56 -6.79
CA GLN A 34 -23.35 8.36 -6.52
C GLN A 34 -22.68 7.18 -7.19
N ASP A 35 -22.60 6.07 -6.47
CA ASP A 35 -21.99 4.83 -6.95
C ASP A 35 -20.61 5.07 -7.57
N PRO A 36 -19.64 5.55 -6.77
CA PRO A 36 -18.33 5.90 -7.30
C PRO A 36 -17.55 4.68 -7.78
N PHE A 37 -16.79 4.87 -8.86
CA PHE A 37 -15.86 3.86 -9.36
C PHE A 37 -14.40 4.34 -9.30
N PHE A 38 -14.17 5.55 -8.81
CA PHE A 38 -12.85 6.15 -8.68
C PHE A 38 -12.71 6.78 -7.30
N ALA A 39 -11.56 6.59 -6.65
CA ALA A 39 -11.26 7.23 -5.38
C ALA A 39 -9.77 7.52 -5.27
N ILE A 40 -9.47 8.56 -4.52
CA ILE A 40 -8.12 8.82 -4.03
C ILE A 40 -8.16 8.63 -2.53
N VAL A 41 -7.40 7.67 -2.02
CA VAL A 41 -7.23 7.46 -0.58
C VAL A 41 -5.91 8.06 -0.16
N GLY A 42 -5.86 8.58 1.06
CA GLY A 42 -4.65 9.20 1.55
C GLY A 42 -4.47 9.04 3.04
N ARG A 43 -3.21 9.02 3.44
CA ARG A 43 -2.77 9.08 4.83
C ARG A 43 -1.53 9.95 4.87
N ASP A 44 -1.54 10.99 5.70
CA ASP A 44 -0.49 12.00 5.72
C ASP A 44 -0.30 12.55 4.30
N GLU A 45 0.90 12.48 3.74
CA GLU A 45 1.18 12.95 2.39
C GLU A 45 1.06 11.85 1.33
N THR A 46 0.83 10.61 1.75
CA THR A 46 0.68 9.49 0.82
C THR A 46 -0.68 9.53 0.16
N ARG A 47 -0.70 9.30 -1.15
CA ARG A 47 -1.93 9.21 -1.95
C ARG A 47 -1.87 7.97 -2.81
N ILE A 48 -2.99 7.27 -2.92
CA ILE A 48 -3.14 6.10 -3.79
C ILE A 48 -4.43 6.30 -4.59
N PHE A 49 -4.32 6.17 -5.89
CA PHE A 49 -5.45 6.28 -6.81
C PHE A 49 -6.02 4.89 -7.05
N LEU A 50 -7.32 4.75 -6.89
CA LEU A 50 -8.03 3.48 -7.04
C LEU A 50 -9.13 3.67 -8.08
N LYS A 51 -9.18 2.79 -9.07
CA LYS A 51 -10.23 2.89 -10.09
C LYS A 51 -10.72 1.50 -10.50
N ALA A 52 -12.02 1.30 -10.35
CA ALA A 52 -12.71 0.14 -10.91
C ALA A 52 -13.03 0.45 -12.37
N ILE A 53 -12.37 -0.29 -13.27
CA ILE A 53 -12.61 -0.18 -14.71
C ILE A 53 -13.65 -1.25 -15.08
N THR A 54 -13.89 -1.48 -16.34
CA THR A 54 -14.83 -2.51 -16.79
C THR A 54 -14.30 -3.90 -16.40
N GLY A 55 -15.21 -4.87 -16.24
CA GLY A 55 -14.86 -6.19 -15.74
C GLY A 55 -13.89 -6.99 -16.61
N ASP A 56 -13.57 -6.52 -17.80
CA ASP A 56 -12.56 -7.13 -18.66
C ASP A 56 -11.14 -6.60 -18.40
N VAL A 57 -11.01 -5.60 -17.53
CA VAL A 57 -9.70 -5.03 -17.13
C VAL A 57 -9.43 -5.49 -15.71
N LEU A 58 -8.58 -6.51 -15.58
CA LEU A 58 -8.30 -7.14 -14.30
C LEU A 58 -7.15 -6.47 -13.56
N PRO A 59 -7.17 -6.50 -12.22
CA PRO A 59 -5.99 -6.10 -11.43
C PRO A 59 -4.79 -6.96 -11.79
N LEU A 60 -3.61 -6.34 -11.89
CA LEU A 60 -2.39 -7.08 -12.19
C LEU A 60 -1.23 -6.58 -11.31
N PRO A 61 -1.23 -6.94 -10.01
CA PRO A 61 -0.13 -6.60 -9.11
C PRO A 61 1.20 -7.17 -9.60
N ASN A 62 2.29 -6.47 -9.30
CA ASN A 62 3.62 -6.91 -9.69
C ASN A 62 3.97 -8.31 -9.19
N PRO A 63 3.65 -8.72 -7.95
CA PRO A 63 3.97 -10.08 -7.51
C PRO A 63 3.24 -11.18 -8.29
N ILE A 64 2.08 -10.87 -8.88
CA ILE A 64 1.37 -11.82 -9.74
C ILE A 64 2.01 -11.85 -11.12
N ARG A 65 2.47 -10.69 -11.59
CA ARG A 65 3.09 -10.55 -12.91
C ARG A 65 4.43 -11.29 -12.99
N HIS A 66 5.24 -11.17 -11.95
CA HIS A 66 6.56 -11.81 -11.86
C HIS A 66 6.83 -12.25 -10.43
N HIS A 67 7.21 -13.50 -10.24
CA HIS A 67 7.48 -14.04 -8.90
C HIS A 67 8.64 -13.35 -8.17
N TRP A 68 9.54 -12.67 -8.90
CA TRP A 68 10.67 -11.96 -8.30
C TRP A 68 10.41 -10.46 -8.12
N ALA A 69 9.29 -9.96 -8.61
CA ALA A 69 8.98 -8.53 -8.45
C ALA A 69 8.76 -8.21 -6.96
N PRO A 70 9.37 -7.13 -6.44
CA PRO A 70 9.26 -6.85 -5.01
C PRO A 70 7.86 -6.36 -4.63
N TRP A 71 7.51 -5.14 -5.00
CA TRP A 71 6.25 -4.53 -4.57
C TRP A 71 5.68 -3.66 -5.69
N ASP A 72 4.44 -3.18 -5.50
CA ASP A 72 3.81 -2.23 -6.40
C ASP A 72 4.12 -0.79 -5.98
N ALA A 73 4.27 -0.55 -4.68
CA ALA A 73 4.60 0.77 -4.17
C ALA A 73 5.45 0.67 -2.92
N PHE A 74 6.39 1.61 -2.78
CA PHE A 74 7.19 1.80 -1.57
C PHE A 74 6.68 3.06 -0.88
N VAL A 75 6.28 2.93 0.37
CA VAL A 75 5.83 4.06 1.18
C VAL A 75 6.91 4.39 2.21
N SER A 76 7.49 5.57 2.12
CA SER A 76 8.49 6.02 3.08
C SER A 76 7.82 6.38 4.40
N VAL A 77 8.27 5.77 5.49
CA VAL A 77 7.74 6.02 6.82
C VAL A 77 8.89 6.26 7.79
N GLU A 78 8.70 7.22 8.70
CA GLU A 78 9.74 7.54 9.67
C GLU A 78 9.86 6.50 10.78
N GLN A 79 8.74 5.88 11.16
CA GLN A 79 8.68 4.95 12.28
C GLN A 79 8.01 3.64 11.85
N PRO A 80 8.71 2.80 11.07
CA PRO A 80 8.10 1.55 10.60
C PRO A 80 7.72 0.60 11.74
N ASP A 81 8.46 0.61 12.85
CA ASP A 81 8.14 -0.23 14.00
C ASP A 81 6.80 0.16 14.62
N THR A 82 6.56 1.47 14.79
CA THR A 82 5.30 1.98 15.33
C THR A 82 4.13 1.67 14.39
N LEU A 83 4.34 1.87 13.09
CA LEU A 83 3.30 1.60 12.10
C LEU A 83 2.97 0.10 12.03
N ALA A 84 3.98 -0.76 12.11
CA ALA A 84 3.76 -2.21 12.12
C ALA A 84 2.90 -2.62 13.33
N ALA A 85 3.17 -2.04 14.50
CA ALA A 85 2.38 -2.32 15.71
C ALA A 85 0.93 -1.84 15.53
N GLU A 86 0.73 -0.68 14.92
CA GLU A 86 -0.61 -0.15 14.62
C GLU A 86 -1.36 -1.10 13.67
N PHE A 87 -0.70 -1.57 12.62
CA PHE A 87 -1.32 -2.49 11.65
C PHE A 87 -1.66 -3.83 12.29
N ALA A 88 -0.79 -4.34 13.16
CA ALA A 88 -1.06 -5.57 13.89
C ALA A 88 -2.30 -5.44 14.78
N GLU A 89 -2.47 -4.32 15.47
CA GLU A 89 -3.66 -4.06 16.29
C GLU A 89 -4.92 -3.96 15.43
N ALA A 90 -4.81 -3.48 14.21
CA ALA A 90 -5.92 -3.39 13.26
C ALA A 90 -6.21 -4.73 12.57
N ASN A 91 -5.52 -5.80 12.95
CA ASN A 91 -5.64 -7.14 12.36
C ASN A 91 -5.33 -7.17 10.86
N ILE A 92 -4.37 -6.35 10.44
CA ILE A 92 -3.87 -6.37 9.07
C ILE A 92 -2.80 -7.46 8.98
N ALA A 93 -2.98 -8.39 8.05
CA ALA A 93 -2.01 -9.47 7.85
C ALA A 93 -0.75 -8.94 7.18
N PHE A 94 0.41 -9.38 7.66
CA PHE A 94 1.69 -9.06 7.03
C PHE A 94 2.04 -10.14 6.02
N HIS A 95 2.41 -9.71 4.81
CA HIS A 95 3.00 -10.62 3.84
C HIS A 95 4.47 -10.85 4.17
N LYS A 96 5.16 -9.79 4.62
CA LYS A 96 6.52 -9.87 5.16
C LYS A 96 6.56 -9.08 6.45
N GLU A 97 7.00 -9.75 7.51
CA GLU A 97 7.08 -9.16 8.84
C GLU A 97 8.13 -8.04 8.88
N LEU A 98 7.97 -7.15 9.85
CA LEU A 98 8.94 -6.08 10.11
C LEU A 98 10.33 -6.65 10.35
N LYS A 99 11.31 -6.20 9.57
CA LYS A 99 12.70 -6.64 9.69
C LYS A 99 13.63 -5.68 8.97
N ASN A 100 14.92 -5.85 9.22
CA ASN A 100 15.95 -5.26 8.38
C ASN A 100 16.16 -6.18 7.19
N THR A 101 16.03 -5.66 5.97
CA THR A 101 16.19 -6.45 4.76
C THR A 101 17.68 -6.52 4.38
N TYR A 102 18.03 -7.50 3.54
CA TYR A 102 19.41 -7.67 3.11
C TYR A 102 19.89 -6.50 2.26
N ASP A 103 18.99 -5.77 1.63
CA ASP A 103 19.31 -4.63 0.77
C ASP A 103 19.26 -3.29 1.50
N GLY A 104 19.25 -3.31 2.83
CA GLY A 104 19.45 -2.11 3.63
C GLY A 104 18.21 -1.34 4.00
N LEU A 105 17.05 -1.97 3.98
CA LEU A 105 15.79 -1.34 4.39
C LEU A 105 15.33 -1.90 5.74
N ARG A 106 14.58 -1.07 6.48
CA ARG A 106 13.79 -1.57 7.61
C ARG A 106 12.34 -1.32 7.31
N GLY A 107 11.55 -2.37 7.29
CA GLY A 107 10.14 -2.24 6.97
C GLY A 107 9.42 -3.57 6.89
N PHE A 108 8.20 -3.51 6.41
CA PHE A 108 7.31 -4.65 6.29
C PHE A 108 6.46 -4.51 5.03
N GLU A 109 5.90 -5.62 4.57
CA GLU A 109 5.06 -5.63 3.38
C GLU A 109 3.67 -6.12 3.73
N VAL A 110 2.65 -5.40 3.25
CA VAL A 110 1.26 -5.84 3.28
C VAL A 110 0.73 -5.87 1.86
N ARG A 111 -0.32 -6.65 1.65
CA ARG A 111 -1.00 -6.70 0.35
C ARG A 111 -2.44 -6.31 0.56
N ASP A 112 -2.98 -5.53 -0.39
CA ASP A 112 -4.39 -5.16 -0.33
C ASP A 112 -5.26 -6.33 -0.80
N ASN A 113 -6.57 -6.10 -0.88
CA ASN A 113 -7.54 -7.13 -1.21
C ASN A 113 -7.42 -7.68 -2.65
N TYR A 114 -6.70 -7.00 -3.53
CA TYR A 114 -6.40 -7.48 -4.88
C TYR A 114 -4.97 -7.95 -5.02
N GLY A 115 -4.19 -7.94 -3.95
CA GLY A 115 -2.82 -8.40 -3.96
C GLY A 115 -1.80 -7.34 -4.32
N TYR A 116 -2.19 -6.07 -4.44
CA TYR A 116 -1.21 -5.00 -4.62
C TYR A 116 -0.33 -4.92 -3.39
N ALA A 117 0.98 -5.03 -3.61
CA ALA A 117 1.97 -5.11 -2.54
C ALA A 117 2.51 -3.74 -2.22
N LEU A 118 2.40 -3.35 -0.94
CA LEU A 118 2.93 -2.09 -0.44
C LEU A 118 3.97 -2.39 0.62
N PHE A 119 5.16 -1.84 0.42
CA PHE A 119 6.25 -1.94 1.39
C PHE A 119 6.33 -0.62 2.14
N PHE A 120 6.18 -0.68 3.46
CA PHE A 120 6.27 0.47 4.35
C PHE A 120 7.62 0.41 5.04
N GLY A 121 8.48 1.39 4.79
CA GLY A 121 9.82 1.31 5.34
C GLY A 121 10.66 2.55 5.15
N ARG A 122 11.91 2.40 5.49
CA ARG A 122 12.96 3.42 5.39
C ARG A 122 14.31 2.73 5.32
N PRO A 123 15.38 3.46 5.00
CA PRO A 123 16.72 2.89 5.12
C PRO A 123 16.94 2.35 6.54
N ALA A 124 17.51 1.17 6.65
CA ALA A 124 17.82 0.59 7.94
C ALA A 124 18.91 1.42 8.64
N PRO A 125 18.89 1.51 9.99
CA PRO A 125 19.97 2.18 10.70
C PRO A 125 21.32 1.53 10.39
N SER A 126 22.35 2.34 10.18
CA SER A 126 23.70 1.83 9.96
C SER A 126 24.20 1.17 11.23
N ASP A 127 24.85 0.00 11.07
CA ASP A 127 25.57 -0.63 12.15
C ASP A 127 26.78 0.26 12.48
N PRO A 128 26.91 0.75 13.74
CA PRO A 128 28.03 1.61 14.09
C PRO A 128 29.39 0.91 13.99
N LEU A 129 29.42 -0.40 13.87
CA LEU A 129 30.65 -1.17 13.72
C LEU A 129 30.85 -1.67 12.29
N GLY A 130 29.88 -1.43 11.43
CA GLY A 130 29.92 -2.00 10.08
C GLY A 130 29.90 -1.00 8.97
#